data_b81e9d3577024d05b90885c3caa4db21
#
_entry.id   b81e9d3577024d05b90885c3caa4db21
#
_cell.length_a   1.000
_cell.length_b   1.000
_cell.length_c   1.000
_cell.angle_alpha   90.00
_cell.angle_beta   90.00
_cell.angle_gamma   90.00
#
_symmetry.space_group_name_H-M   'P 1'
#
loop_
_entity.id
_entity.type
_entity.pdbx_description
1 polymer ?
#
loop_
_entity_poly.entity_id
_entity_poly.type
_entity_poly.pdbx_seq_one_letter_code
_entity_poly.pdbx_strand_id
1 'polypeptide(L)'
;MKNEIREEIIELIRNELNKPLEVEIKYHDDNMPRMVKLDRGNWVDCRVIEGGKITFNIGTPNEKKEKLQWIDCERDGEKTKKIIYHKGDFLMLPLGFSMKQPKGYEVNLLPRSSTFKNFGVIQANSMAIGDDTFISDNDMYHYPVIALTDGEMYLYDRICQMQINKTTNLKLNEVKTLGENETRKGFGSTGVR
;
A
#
# COMPACT_ATOMS: atom_id res chain seq x y z
N MET A 1 -38.12 15.02 27.39
CA MET A 1 -36.88 15.75 27.81
C MET A 1 -35.66 14.84 28.02
N LYS A 2 -35.60 13.92 29.00
CA LYS A 2 -34.41 13.04 29.13
C LYS A 2 -34.19 12.09 27.97
N ASN A 3 -35.22 11.52 27.36
CA ASN A 3 -35.12 10.62 26.22
C ASN A 3 -34.77 11.37 24.91
N GLU A 4 -35.31 12.56 24.72
CA GLU A 4 -35.01 13.40 23.55
C GLU A 4 -33.54 13.82 23.55
N ILE A 5 -32.99 14.28 24.68
CA ILE A 5 -31.57 14.62 24.80
C ILE A 5 -30.68 13.40 24.54
N ARG A 6 -31.11 12.21 24.97
CA ARG A 6 -30.35 10.98 24.71
C ARG A 6 -30.33 10.62 23.22
N GLU A 7 -31.44 10.74 22.54
CA GLU A 7 -31.52 10.46 21.09
C GLU A 7 -30.69 11.49 20.27
N GLU A 8 -30.76 12.77 20.63
CA GLU A 8 -29.93 13.80 20.03
C GLU A 8 -28.42 13.52 20.20
N ILE A 9 -27.99 13.12 21.39
CA ILE A 9 -26.59 12.75 21.64
C ILE A 9 -26.19 11.52 20.84
N ILE A 10 -27.05 10.51 20.74
CA ILE A 10 -26.79 9.31 19.94
C ILE A 10 -26.66 9.67 18.47
N GLU A 11 -27.49 10.55 17.96
CA GLU A 11 -27.44 10.99 16.56
C GLU A 11 -26.19 11.82 16.26
N LEU A 12 -25.78 12.72 17.14
CA LEU A 12 -24.53 13.45 17.05
C LEU A 12 -23.32 12.50 17.03
N ILE A 13 -23.30 11.51 17.92
CA ILE A 13 -22.23 10.50 17.95
C ILE A 13 -22.22 9.67 16.64
N ARG A 14 -23.38 9.26 16.13
CA ARG A 14 -23.46 8.54 14.85
C ARG A 14 -22.96 9.38 13.70
N ASN A 15 -23.30 10.66 13.64
CA ASN A 15 -22.86 11.58 12.61
C ASN A 15 -21.34 11.78 12.65
N GLU A 16 -20.74 11.94 13.83
CA GLU A 16 -19.28 12.05 13.97
C GLU A 16 -18.56 10.73 13.62
N LEU A 17 -19.12 9.57 14.00
CA LEU A 17 -18.54 8.26 13.68
C LEU A 17 -18.60 7.93 12.17
N ASN A 18 -19.59 8.47 11.46
CA ASN A 18 -19.78 8.26 10.02
C ASN A 18 -19.14 9.36 9.16
N LYS A 19 -18.54 10.36 9.76
CA LYS A 19 -17.86 11.42 9.05
C LYS A 19 -16.69 10.85 8.24
N PRO A 20 -16.61 11.15 6.93
CA PRO A 20 -15.48 10.71 6.13
C PRO A 20 -14.16 11.22 6.71
N LEU A 21 -13.15 10.37 6.72
CA LEU A 21 -11.79 10.79 7.03
C LEU A 21 -11.27 11.61 5.85
N GLU A 22 -10.94 12.87 6.11
CA GLU A 22 -10.31 13.74 5.13
C GLU A 22 -8.79 13.59 5.20
N VAL A 23 -8.14 13.43 4.05
CA VAL A 23 -6.69 13.36 3.91
C VAL A 23 -6.22 14.27 2.79
N GLU A 24 -5.11 14.93 3.00
CA GLU A 24 -4.47 15.73 1.98
C GLU A 24 -3.61 14.83 1.09
N ILE A 25 -3.72 14.98 -0.23
CA ILE A 25 -2.95 14.22 -1.20
C ILE A 25 -2.28 15.15 -2.20
N LYS A 26 -0.99 14.91 -2.44
CA LYS A 26 -0.20 15.56 -3.48
C LYS A 26 0.14 14.57 -4.56
N TYR A 27 -0.16 14.89 -5.81
CA TYR A 27 0.26 14.10 -6.97
C TYR A 27 1.57 14.64 -7.53
N HIS A 28 2.46 13.72 -7.94
CA HIS A 28 3.76 14.03 -8.53
C HIS A 28 3.77 13.92 -10.07
N ASP A 29 2.64 13.55 -10.66
CA ASP A 29 2.41 13.49 -12.08
C ASP A 29 1.02 14.07 -12.39
N ASP A 30 0.98 15.19 -13.11
CA ASP A 30 -0.25 15.91 -13.43
C ASP A 30 -1.17 15.13 -14.37
N ASN A 31 -0.62 14.23 -15.18
CA ASN A 31 -1.35 13.41 -16.14
C ASN A 31 -1.87 12.10 -15.52
N MET A 32 -1.40 11.74 -14.32
CA MET A 32 -1.84 10.52 -13.65
C MET A 32 -3.35 10.58 -13.38
N PRO A 33 -4.13 9.54 -13.77
CA PRO A 33 -5.54 9.44 -13.41
C PRO A 33 -5.68 9.47 -11.88
N ARG A 34 -6.52 10.39 -11.38
CA ARG A 34 -6.68 10.60 -9.93
C ARG A 34 -7.24 9.36 -9.26
N MET A 35 -6.77 9.11 -8.05
CA MET A 35 -7.28 8.01 -7.22
C MET A 35 -8.69 8.35 -6.75
N VAL A 36 -9.58 7.38 -6.83
CA VAL A 36 -10.97 7.52 -6.41
C VAL A 36 -11.32 6.35 -5.50
N LYS A 37 -11.86 6.66 -4.31
CA LYS A 37 -12.50 5.65 -3.48
C LYS A 37 -13.89 5.39 -4.04
N LEU A 38 -14.13 4.15 -4.46
CA LEU A 38 -15.43 3.71 -4.95
C LEU A 38 -16.40 3.51 -3.77
N ASP A 39 -17.69 3.72 -4.02
CA ASP A 39 -18.75 3.47 -3.02
C ASP A 39 -18.80 2.01 -2.58
N ARG A 40 -18.42 1.11 -3.48
CA ARG A 40 -18.30 -0.32 -3.22
C ARG A 40 -16.84 -0.66 -2.95
N GLY A 41 -16.54 -1.14 -1.74
CA GLY A 41 -15.20 -1.54 -1.33
C GLY A 41 -14.50 -0.51 -0.43
N ASN A 42 -13.48 -0.98 0.27
CA ASN A 42 -12.75 -0.20 1.29
C ASN A 42 -11.36 0.20 0.84
N TRP A 43 -10.96 -0.18 -0.38
CA TRP A 43 -9.61 0.00 -0.90
C TRP A 43 -9.60 0.97 -2.08
N VAL A 44 -8.51 1.69 -2.23
CA VAL A 44 -8.26 2.61 -3.34
C VAL A 44 -7.14 2.06 -4.20
N ASP A 45 -7.38 1.90 -5.50
CA ASP A 45 -6.36 1.43 -6.45
C ASP A 45 -5.26 2.47 -6.64
N CYS A 46 -4.00 2.01 -6.56
CA CYS A 46 -2.81 2.81 -6.81
C CYS A 46 -2.16 2.43 -8.14
N ARG A 47 -1.65 3.43 -8.83
CA ARG A 47 -1.08 3.30 -10.18
C ARG A 47 0.43 3.52 -10.15
N VAL A 48 1.13 2.82 -11.03
CA VAL A 48 2.56 3.08 -11.26
C VAL A 48 2.73 4.29 -12.18
N ILE A 49 3.72 5.14 -11.88
CA ILE A 49 4.13 6.26 -12.73
C ILE A 49 5.53 6.04 -13.29
N GLU A 50 5.96 6.90 -14.21
CA GLU A 50 7.32 6.90 -14.75
C GLU A 50 8.37 7.15 -13.66
N GLY A 51 9.53 6.52 -13.78
CA GLY A 51 10.61 6.57 -12.80
C GLY A 51 10.83 5.21 -12.13
N GLY A 52 11.40 5.23 -10.93
CA GLY A 52 11.67 4.03 -10.14
C GLY A 52 13.05 3.43 -10.36
N LYS A 53 13.30 2.31 -9.68
CA LYS A 53 14.58 1.60 -9.70
C LYS A 53 14.36 0.11 -9.90
N ILE A 54 15.32 -0.54 -10.58
CA ILE A 54 15.41 -1.98 -10.71
C ILE A 54 16.70 -2.46 -10.06
N THR A 55 16.64 -3.59 -9.38
CA THR A 55 17.80 -4.29 -8.82
C THR A 55 17.87 -5.68 -9.41
N PHE A 56 18.92 -5.96 -10.11
CA PHE A 56 19.26 -7.26 -10.69
C PHE A 56 20.05 -8.09 -9.68
N ASN A 57 19.90 -9.41 -9.70
CA ASN A 57 20.66 -10.34 -8.86
C ASN A 57 20.63 -9.97 -7.37
N ILE A 58 19.46 -9.57 -6.86
CA ILE A 58 19.29 -9.12 -5.48
C ILE A 58 19.86 -10.12 -4.47
N GLY A 59 20.60 -9.62 -3.47
CA GLY A 59 21.20 -10.44 -2.42
C GLY A 59 22.40 -11.28 -2.86
N THR A 60 22.94 -11.07 -4.05
CA THR A 60 24.15 -11.74 -4.54
C THR A 60 25.33 -10.77 -4.67
N PRO A 61 26.60 -11.27 -4.76
CA PRO A 61 27.75 -10.42 -5.03
C PRO A 61 27.69 -9.63 -6.35
N ASN A 62 26.82 -10.04 -7.27
CA ASN A 62 26.61 -9.38 -8.57
C ASN A 62 25.38 -8.46 -8.57
N GLU A 63 24.91 -8.02 -7.40
CA GLU A 63 23.79 -7.09 -7.30
C GLU A 63 24.08 -5.77 -8.03
N LYS A 64 23.18 -5.36 -8.92
CA LYS A 64 23.29 -4.13 -9.68
C LYS A 64 21.98 -3.35 -9.61
N LYS A 65 22.08 -2.05 -9.30
CA LYS A 65 20.94 -1.13 -9.20
C LYS A 65 20.96 -0.13 -10.35
N GLU A 66 19.83 -0.01 -11.03
CA GLU A 66 19.65 0.93 -12.14
C GLU A 66 18.33 1.67 -12.03
N LYS A 67 18.17 2.74 -12.82
CA LYS A 67 16.86 3.36 -13.04
C LYS A 67 16.02 2.46 -13.94
N LEU A 68 14.73 2.37 -13.67
CA LEU A 68 13.78 1.72 -14.57
C LEU A 68 13.77 2.43 -15.92
N GLN A 69 13.89 1.65 -16.99
CA GLN A 69 13.85 2.15 -18.36
C GLN A 69 12.42 2.05 -18.89
N TRP A 70 11.79 3.19 -19.07
CA TRP A 70 10.47 3.31 -19.67
C TRP A 70 10.59 3.46 -21.18
N ILE A 71 9.92 2.59 -21.93
CA ILE A 71 9.98 2.49 -23.39
C ILE A 71 8.68 3.01 -23.96
N ASP A 72 8.75 3.95 -24.91
CA ASP A 72 7.58 4.42 -25.65
C ASP A 72 6.96 3.27 -26.46
N CYS A 73 5.64 3.14 -26.39
CA CYS A 73 4.89 2.10 -27.07
C CYS A 73 3.45 2.53 -27.34
N GLU A 74 2.66 1.67 -27.94
CA GLU A 74 1.22 1.81 -28.07
C GLU A 74 0.51 0.69 -27.32
N ARG A 75 -0.64 1.04 -26.71
CA ARG A 75 -1.57 0.10 -26.11
C ARG A 75 -3.00 0.52 -26.48
N ASP A 76 -3.74 -0.40 -27.10
CA ASP A 76 -5.13 -0.16 -27.53
C ASP A 76 -5.31 1.06 -28.45
N GLY A 77 -4.26 1.38 -29.27
CA GLY A 77 -4.25 2.52 -30.18
C GLY A 77 -3.83 3.85 -29.55
N GLU A 78 -3.49 3.87 -28.27
CA GLU A 78 -3.04 5.05 -27.55
C GLU A 78 -1.52 4.98 -27.27
N LYS A 79 -0.83 6.11 -27.42
CA LYS A 79 0.58 6.24 -27.05
C LYS A 79 0.74 6.15 -25.56
N THR A 80 1.65 5.33 -25.09
CA THR A 80 1.97 5.11 -23.70
C THR A 80 3.43 4.72 -23.52
N LYS A 81 3.82 4.34 -22.29
CA LYS A 81 5.13 3.79 -22.00
C LYS A 81 4.98 2.48 -21.25
N LYS A 82 5.99 1.64 -21.34
CA LYS A 82 6.07 0.40 -20.55
C LYS A 82 7.47 0.16 -20.03
N ILE A 83 7.55 -0.65 -18.97
CA ILE A 83 8.78 -1.28 -18.49
C ILE A 83 8.72 -2.76 -18.80
N ILE A 84 9.91 -3.34 -19.05
CA ILE A 84 10.10 -4.79 -19.17
C ILE A 84 10.98 -5.24 -18.02
N TYR A 85 10.66 -6.36 -17.41
CA TYR A 85 11.40 -6.95 -16.29
C TYR A 85 11.49 -8.47 -16.48
N HIS A 86 12.45 -9.07 -15.82
CA HIS A 86 12.70 -10.50 -15.88
C HIS A 86 12.53 -11.15 -14.51
N LYS A 87 12.30 -12.44 -14.52
CA LYS A 87 12.22 -13.25 -13.30
C LYS A 87 13.45 -13.03 -12.42
N GLY A 88 13.20 -12.69 -11.15
CA GLY A 88 14.23 -12.41 -10.15
C GLY A 88 14.57 -10.94 -9.99
N ASP A 89 14.07 -10.06 -10.84
CA ASP A 89 14.27 -8.62 -10.69
C ASP A 89 13.48 -8.09 -9.50
N PHE A 90 14.09 -7.18 -8.75
CA PHE A 90 13.41 -6.38 -7.75
C PHE A 90 13.15 -4.98 -8.29
N LEU A 91 11.89 -4.55 -8.25
CA LEU A 91 11.47 -3.24 -8.74
C LEU A 91 10.94 -2.39 -7.59
N MET A 92 11.40 -1.16 -7.51
CA MET A 92 10.86 -0.12 -6.64
C MET A 92 9.99 0.81 -7.50
N LEU A 93 8.70 0.53 -7.56
CA LEU A 93 7.73 1.20 -8.42
C LEU A 93 7.18 2.46 -7.75
N PRO A 94 7.34 3.67 -8.33
CA PRO A 94 6.75 4.88 -7.78
C PRO A 94 5.25 4.90 -8.04
N LEU A 95 4.48 5.33 -7.04
CA LEU A 95 3.02 5.39 -7.11
C LEU A 95 2.48 6.80 -7.40
N GLY A 96 3.36 7.78 -7.54
CA GLY A 96 3.01 9.12 -7.99
C GLY A 96 2.23 9.98 -7.01
N PHE A 97 2.18 9.63 -5.73
CA PHE A 97 1.53 10.45 -4.73
C PHE A 97 2.28 10.46 -3.39
N SER A 98 2.16 11.57 -2.68
CA SER A 98 2.43 11.72 -1.25
C SER A 98 1.12 12.04 -0.55
N MET A 99 0.98 11.65 0.70
CA MET A 99 -0.27 11.81 1.45
C MET A 99 0.02 12.26 2.88
N LYS A 100 -0.86 13.15 3.40
CA LYS A 100 -0.83 13.56 4.80
C LYS A 100 -2.09 13.10 5.47
N GLN A 101 -2.00 11.96 6.12
CA GLN A 101 -3.04 11.43 6.96
C GLN A 101 -3.02 12.09 8.35
N PRO A 102 -4.17 12.20 9.04
CA PRO A 102 -4.20 12.69 10.41
C PRO A 102 -3.39 11.79 11.37
N LYS A 103 -2.89 12.40 12.46
CA LYS A 103 -2.19 11.67 13.52
C LYS A 103 -3.02 10.49 14.04
N GLY A 104 -2.37 9.35 14.22
CA GLY A 104 -3.00 8.11 14.67
C GLY A 104 -3.68 7.33 13.54
N TYR A 105 -3.31 7.62 12.28
CA TYR A 105 -3.70 6.84 11.11
C TYR A 105 -2.47 6.43 10.31
N GLU A 106 -2.56 5.31 9.62
CA GLU A 106 -1.52 4.78 8.75
C GLU A 106 -2.09 4.37 7.39
N VAL A 107 -1.28 4.46 6.35
CA VAL A 107 -1.60 3.99 5.00
C VAL A 107 -0.99 2.61 4.81
N ASN A 108 -1.80 1.63 4.48
CA ASN A 108 -1.36 0.28 4.17
C ASN A 108 -1.49 0.02 2.67
N LEU A 109 -0.39 -0.40 2.04
CA LEU A 109 -0.34 -0.81 0.64
C LEU A 109 -0.25 -2.34 0.56
N LEU A 110 -1.16 -2.92 -0.22
CA LEU A 110 -1.26 -4.36 -0.45
C LEU A 110 -1.46 -4.66 -1.94
N PRO A 111 -1.11 -5.87 -2.41
CA PRO A 111 -1.42 -6.25 -3.78
C PRO A 111 -2.93 -6.28 -4.01
N ARG A 112 -3.36 -6.01 -5.22
CA ARG A 112 -4.72 -6.32 -5.67
C ARG A 112 -4.84 -7.84 -5.89
N SER A 113 -6.04 -8.37 -5.84
CA SER A 113 -6.28 -9.80 -6.11
C SER A 113 -5.76 -10.27 -7.48
N SER A 114 -5.66 -9.34 -8.43
CA SER A 114 -5.18 -9.60 -9.79
C SER A 114 -3.69 -9.28 -10.02
N THR A 115 -2.99 -8.71 -9.04
CA THR A 115 -1.60 -8.24 -9.22
C THR A 115 -0.68 -9.37 -9.71
N PHE A 116 -0.67 -10.50 -9.01
CA PHE A 116 0.17 -11.63 -9.41
C PHE A 116 -0.23 -12.20 -10.78
N LYS A 117 -1.53 -12.38 -11.01
CA LYS A 117 -2.05 -12.91 -12.27
C LYS A 117 -1.68 -12.04 -13.47
N ASN A 118 -1.75 -10.72 -13.32
CA ASN A 118 -1.56 -9.80 -14.45
C ASN A 118 -0.08 -9.46 -14.70
N PHE A 119 0.74 -9.46 -13.64
CA PHE A 119 2.10 -8.95 -13.71
C PHE A 119 3.16 -9.97 -13.29
N GLY A 120 2.80 -11.12 -12.75
CA GLY A 120 3.75 -12.14 -12.29
C GLY A 120 4.66 -11.67 -11.15
N VAL A 121 4.26 -10.65 -10.38
CA VAL A 121 5.05 -10.07 -9.30
C VAL A 121 4.39 -10.28 -7.94
N ILE A 122 5.22 -10.35 -6.90
CA ILE A 122 4.79 -10.33 -5.49
C ILE A 122 5.33 -9.09 -4.79
N GLN A 123 4.60 -8.61 -3.81
CA GLN A 123 5.07 -7.51 -2.96
C GLN A 123 6.22 -7.99 -2.07
N ALA A 124 7.36 -7.29 -2.11
CA ALA A 124 8.59 -7.75 -1.46
C ALA A 124 8.56 -7.63 0.06
N ASN A 125 7.86 -6.64 0.60
CA ASN A 125 7.77 -6.36 2.03
C ASN A 125 6.43 -6.82 2.66
N SER A 126 5.73 -7.76 2.07
CA SER A 126 4.42 -8.28 2.49
C SER A 126 3.33 -7.20 2.57
N MET A 127 3.49 -6.19 3.41
CA MET A 127 2.65 -5.01 3.54
C MET A 127 3.55 -3.78 3.67
N ALA A 128 3.35 -2.78 2.84
CA ALA A 128 4.02 -1.51 2.98
C ALA A 128 3.16 -0.58 3.85
N ILE A 129 3.79 0.04 4.85
CA ILE A 129 3.13 0.89 5.83
C ILE A 129 3.74 2.28 5.73
N GLY A 130 2.88 3.29 5.53
CA GLY A 130 3.21 4.70 5.73
C GLY A 130 2.55 5.18 7.01
N ASP A 131 3.33 5.35 8.08
CA ASP A 131 2.84 5.86 9.35
C ASP A 131 2.58 7.37 9.30
N ASP A 132 2.10 7.95 10.41
CA ASP A 132 1.75 9.37 10.52
C ASP A 132 2.97 10.31 10.56
N THR A 133 4.18 9.80 10.37
CA THR A 133 5.41 10.57 10.15
C THR A 133 5.83 10.65 8.69
N PHE A 134 5.30 9.77 7.82
CA PHE A 134 5.54 9.74 6.37
C PHE A 134 4.53 10.65 5.64
N ILE A 135 4.67 11.97 5.83
CA ILE A 135 3.66 12.97 5.46
C ILE A 135 4.20 14.19 4.71
N SER A 136 5.48 14.18 4.32
CA SER A 136 6.06 15.32 3.63
C SER A 136 5.76 15.32 2.13
N ASP A 137 5.94 16.46 1.50
CA ASP A 137 5.81 16.63 0.05
C ASP A 137 6.70 15.69 -0.77
N ASN A 138 7.81 15.25 -0.18
CA ASN A 138 8.80 14.39 -0.82
C ASN A 138 8.66 12.92 -0.43
N ASP A 139 7.73 12.59 0.47
CA ASP A 139 7.45 11.23 0.92
C ASP A 139 6.51 10.53 -0.08
N MET A 140 7.00 10.36 -1.30
CA MET A 140 6.25 9.67 -2.34
C MET A 140 6.18 8.18 -2.05
N TYR A 141 4.97 7.63 -2.11
CA TYR A 141 4.75 6.20 -1.94
C TYR A 141 5.35 5.41 -3.08
N HIS A 142 5.98 4.28 -2.73
CA HIS A 142 6.54 3.30 -3.66
C HIS A 142 6.01 1.91 -3.36
N TYR A 143 5.94 1.08 -4.38
CA TYR A 143 5.52 -0.30 -4.27
C TYR A 143 6.66 -1.24 -4.65
N PRO A 144 7.35 -1.85 -3.65
CA PRO A 144 8.44 -2.78 -3.90
C PRO A 144 7.90 -4.15 -4.31
N VAL A 145 8.40 -4.69 -5.43
CA VAL A 145 8.00 -6.01 -5.92
C VAL A 145 9.19 -6.86 -6.36
N ILE A 146 9.02 -8.16 -6.27
CA ILE A 146 9.92 -9.16 -6.88
C ILE A 146 9.17 -9.83 -8.03
N ALA A 147 9.79 -9.87 -9.20
CA ALA A 147 9.27 -10.56 -10.37
C ALA A 147 9.51 -12.07 -10.24
N LEU A 148 8.43 -12.85 -10.26
CA LEU A 148 8.50 -14.31 -10.29
C LEU A 148 8.43 -14.87 -11.71
N THR A 149 8.04 -14.03 -12.67
CA THR A 149 8.04 -14.32 -14.11
C THR A 149 8.55 -13.13 -14.88
N ASP A 150 8.98 -13.32 -16.10
CA ASP A 150 9.18 -12.23 -17.06
C ASP A 150 7.84 -11.55 -17.32
N GLY A 151 7.87 -10.22 -17.53
CA GLY A 151 6.65 -9.47 -17.76
C GLY A 151 6.88 -8.02 -18.17
N GLU A 152 5.79 -7.31 -18.30
CA GLU A 152 5.78 -5.89 -18.60
C GLU A 152 4.69 -5.18 -17.78
N MET A 153 4.88 -3.90 -17.52
CA MET A 153 3.89 -2.99 -16.93
C MET A 153 3.81 -1.72 -17.75
N TYR A 154 2.61 -1.23 -17.92
CA TYR A 154 2.36 0.02 -18.62
C TYR A 154 2.20 1.18 -17.62
N LEU A 155 2.53 2.36 -18.10
CA LEU A 155 2.31 3.60 -17.38
C LEU A 155 0.84 3.68 -16.93
N TYR A 156 0.63 4.01 -15.65
CA TYR A 156 -0.67 4.09 -14.97
C TYR A 156 -1.40 2.75 -14.78
N ASP A 157 -0.77 1.61 -14.99
CA ASP A 157 -1.34 0.33 -14.58
C ASP A 157 -1.62 0.33 -13.07
N ARG A 158 -2.76 -0.26 -12.68
CA ARG A 158 -3.15 -0.42 -11.27
C ARG A 158 -2.42 -1.61 -10.68
N ILE A 159 -1.32 -1.34 -9.97
CA ILE A 159 -0.41 -2.38 -9.48
C ILE A 159 -0.72 -2.84 -8.04
N CYS A 160 -1.23 -1.95 -7.21
CA CYS A 160 -1.58 -2.24 -5.83
C CYS A 160 -2.82 -1.47 -5.40
N GLN A 161 -3.19 -1.62 -4.16
CA GLN A 161 -4.30 -0.91 -3.54
C GLN A 161 -3.90 -0.43 -2.14
N MET A 162 -4.53 0.64 -1.67
CA MET A 162 -4.29 1.20 -0.35
C MET A 162 -5.56 1.26 0.49
N GLN A 163 -5.37 1.22 1.80
CA GLN A 163 -6.37 1.52 2.83
C GLN A 163 -5.73 2.38 3.91
N ILE A 164 -6.51 3.26 4.50
CA ILE A 164 -6.10 4.05 5.66
C ILE A 164 -6.75 3.44 6.90
N ASN A 165 -5.93 3.10 7.89
CA ASN A 165 -6.37 2.47 9.12
C ASN A 165 -6.05 3.35 10.32
N LYS A 166 -6.94 3.33 11.31
CA LYS A 166 -6.67 3.95 12.60
C LYS A 166 -5.71 3.08 13.40
N THR A 167 -4.65 3.70 13.93
CA THR A 167 -3.67 3.00 14.77
C THR A 167 -4.13 2.96 16.22
N THR A 168 -3.65 1.95 16.95
CA THR A 168 -3.90 1.85 18.40
C THR A 168 -2.84 2.65 19.16
N ASN A 169 -3.28 3.53 20.04
CA ASN A 169 -2.36 4.19 20.98
C ASN A 169 -1.84 3.16 21.98
N LEU A 170 -0.56 2.82 21.88
CA LEU A 170 0.06 1.73 22.63
C LEU A 170 1.07 2.30 23.64
N LYS A 171 0.95 1.84 24.90
CA LYS A 171 1.96 2.02 25.93
C LYS A 171 2.46 0.65 26.40
N LEU A 172 3.73 0.39 26.21
CA LEU A 172 4.37 -0.83 26.70
C LEU A 172 4.78 -0.65 28.15
N ASN A 173 4.33 -1.54 29.04
CA ASN A 173 4.76 -1.61 30.42
C ASN A 173 5.55 -2.91 30.61
N GLU A 174 6.82 -2.79 30.97
CA GLU A 174 7.67 -3.94 31.29
C GLU A 174 7.19 -4.57 32.59
N VAL A 175 7.00 -5.88 32.59
CA VAL A 175 6.63 -6.68 33.75
C VAL A 175 7.53 -7.90 33.86
N LYS A 176 7.77 -8.38 35.07
CA LYS A 176 8.59 -9.58 35.30
C LYS A 176 7.91 -10.88 34.87
N THR A 177 6.59 -10.91 34.87
CA THR A 177 5.79 -12.06 34.45
C THR A 177 4.44 -11.60 33.92
N LEU A 178 3.91 -12.33 32.94
CA LEU A 178 2.56 -12.12 32.40
C LEU A 178 1.48 -12.86 33.21
N GLY A 179 1.89 -13.64 34.25
CA GLY A 179 0.96 -14.39 35.09
C GLY A 179 0.52 -15.74 34.53
N GLU A 180 0.82 -16.01 33.25
CA GLU A 180 0.46 -17.26 32.58
C GLU A 180 1.69 -18.20 32.53
N ASN A 181 1.53 -19.42 33.01
CA ASN A 181 2.60 -20.42 33.05
C ASN A 181 2.51 -21.45 31.90
N GLU A 182 1.34 -21.58 31.29
CA GLU A 182 1.14 -22.51 30.18
C GLU A 182 1.37 -21.85 28.84
N THR A 183 2.20 -22.48 28.01
CA THR A 183 2.39 -22.05 26.63
C THR A 183 1.34 -22.66 25.72
N ARG A 184 0.75 -21.84 24.85
CA ARG A 184 -0.16 -22.29 23.79
C ARG A 184 0.54 -23.24 22.79
N LYS A 185 1.90 -23.28 22.77
CA LYS A 185 2.72 -23.96 21.76
C LYS A 185 2.32 -23.47 20.35
N GLY A 186 3.07 -22.60 19.71
CA GLY A 186 2.84 -22.14 18.34
C GLY A 186 3.35 -23.12 17.29
N PHE A 187 3.37 -22.68 16.02
CA PHE A 187 4.04 -23.36 14.90
C PHE A 187 3.60 -24.81 14.65
N GLY A 188 2.28 -25.01 14.49
CA GLY A 188 1.74 -26.32 14.12
C GLY A 188 1.43 -27.25 15.30
N SER A 189 1.41 -26.73 16.54
CA SER A 189 1.03 -27.50 17.74
C SER A 189 -0.38 -28.10 17.67
N THR A 190 -1.26 -27.59 16.77
CA THR A 190 -2.60 -28.12 16.51
C THR A 190 -2.61 -29.26 15.46
N GLY A 191 -1.44 -29.64 14.94
CA GLY A 191 -1.30 -30.68 13.91
C GLY A 191 -1.72 -30.21 12.52
N VAL A 192 -1.52 -31.09 11.55
CA VAL A 192 -1.86 -30.88 10.12
C VAL A 192 -3.13 -31.66 9.73
N ARG A 193 -3.69 -32.47 10.65
CA ARG A 193 -4.92 -33.24 10.47
C ARG A 193 -5.74 -33.22 11.76
#